data_1258dea31189f63d318908180610ff1a
#
_entry.id   1258dea31189f63d318908180610ff1a
#
_cell.length_a   1.000
_cell.length_b   1.000
_cell.length_c   1.000
_cell.angle_alpha   90.00
_cell.angle_beta   90.00
_cell.angle_gamma   90.00
#
_symmetry.space_group_name_H-M   'P 1'
#
loop_
_entity.id
_entity.type
_entity.pdbx_description
1 polymer ?
#
loop_
_entity_poly.entity_id
_entity_poly.type
_entity_poly.pdbx_seq_one_letter_code
_entity_poly.pdbx_strand_id
1 'polypeptide(L)'
;GPEDVQHPVSLGIVDEHGQGHLIEATRALGEQLRIWGHPPLRSVLLTHAHFGHVDGLGLFGRETLNASGLNLYVSSSMQNLIERTPQWALMLDQGVFSTTSISSGVSHALSDEVHVEPIAVPHRAELSDMHAFVVRGPNRSVLFLPDHDRWDDTLAHHGVSTIREWLTQLKVDVALVDGTFWSSDELSGRSQLEVPHPPVAESLERLGPRRDGDPDIIFIHLNHTNPLYNTSSEQHQTLVDMGWVVGQQGMTFTL
;
A
#
# COMPACT_ATOMS: atom_id res chain seq x y z
N GLY A 1 10.72 -12.99 -19.56
CA GLY A 1 9.41 -13.53 -20.01
C GLY A 1 8.27 -12.74 -19.41
N PRO A 2 6.98 -13.08 -19.67
CA PRO A 2 5.84 -12.38 -19.06
C PRO A 2 5.83 -12.43 -17.51
N GLU A 3 6.55 -13.39 -16.94
CA GLU A 3 6.67 -13.58 -15.49
C GLU A 3 7.64 -12.57 -14.81
N ASP A 4 8.42 -11.85 -15.62
CA ASP A 4 9.40 -10.87 -15.11
C ASP A 4 8.84 -9.44 -15.06
N VAL A 5 7.59 -9.23 -15.48
CA VAL A 5 6.98 -7.90 -15.46
C VAL A 5 6.53 -7.57 -14.05
N GLN A 6 7.12 -6.52 -13.49
CA GLN A 6 6.72 -5.97 -12.19
C GLN A 6 5.56 -4.99 -12.37
N HIS A 7 4.53 -5.16 -11.58
CA HIS A 7 3.36 -4.28 -11.57
C HIS A 7 3.45 -3.26 -10.41
N PRO A 8 2.77 -2.12 -10.54
CA PRO A 8 2.62 -1.20 -9.40
C PRO A 8 2.05 -1.90 -8.17
N VAL A 9 2.34 -1.36 -6.98
CA VAL A 9 1.94 -1.97 -5.72
C VAL A 9 0.42 -1.99 -5.56
N SER A 10 -0.11 -3.13 -5.10
CA SER A 10 -1.52 -3.31 -4.73
C SER A 10 -1.62 -4.49 -3.75
N LEU A 11 -2.60 -4.46 -2.86
CA LEU A 11 -2.86 -5.54 -1.90
C LEU A 11 -4.30 -6.04 -2.06
N GLY A 12 -4.46 -7.32 -2.39
CA GLY A 12 -5.76 -8.00 -2.41
C GLY A 12 -6.04 -8.68 -1.08
N ILE A 13 -7.26 -8.55 -0.58
CA ILE A 13 -7.75 -9.19 0.64
C ILE A 13 -8.95 -10.04 0.24
N VAL A 14 -8.96 -11.31 0.66
CA VAL A 14 -10.12 -12.21 0.49
C VAL A 14 -10.68 -12.49 1.88
N ASP A 15 -11.95 -12.18 2.08
CA ASP A 15 -12.63 -12.41 3.34
C ASP A 15 -13.12 -13.86 3.49
N GLU A 16 -13.70 -14.19 4.64
CA GLU A 16 -14.25 -15.52 4.98
C GLU A 16 -15.40 -15.97 4.07
N HIS A 17 -15.98 -15.04 3.31
CA HIS A 17 -17.04 -15.33 2.33
C HIS A 17 -16.49 -15.44 0.90
N GLY A 18 -15.16 -15.34 0.72
CA GLY A 18 -14.51 -15.34 -0.59
C GLY A 18 -14.69 -14.05 -1.39
N GLN A 19 -15.12 -12.95 -0.74
CA GLN A 19 -15.23 -11.65 -1.38
C GLN A 19 -13.90 -10.92 -1.37
N GLY A 20 -13.62 -10.16 -2.43
CA GLY A 20 -12.40 -9.42 -2.61
C GLY A 20 -12.50 -7.96 -2.17
N HIS A 21 -11.47 -7.49 -1.47
CA HIS A 21 -11.25 -6.08 -1.13
C HIS A 21 -9.86 -5.70 -1.61
N LEU A 22 -9.77 -4.63 -2.40
CA LEU A 22 -8.52 -4.25 -3.08
C LEU A 22 -8.00 -2.94 -2.50
N ILE A 23 -6.75 -2.91 -2.05
CA ILE A 23 -6.07 -1.67 -1.73
C ILE A 23 -5.22 -1.27 -2.94
N GLU A 24 -5.44 -0.09 -3.47
CA GLU A 24 -4.95 0.53 -4.68
C GLU A 24 -5.57 0.00 -5.98
N ALA A 25 -5.92 0.94 -6.86
CA ALA A 25 -6.43 0.67 -8.21
C ALA A 25 -5.43 1.16 -9.25
N THR A 26 -4.46 0.33 -9.58
CA THR A 26 -3.34 0.70 -10.46
C THR A 26 -3.65 0.47 -11.94
N ARG A 27 -2.83 1.02 -12.82
CA ARG A 27 -2.90 0.78 -14.28
C ARG A 27 -2.82 -0.69 -14.67
N ALA A 28 -2.25 -1.53 -13.81
CA ALA A 28 -2.10 -2.97 -14.03
C ALA A 28 -3.27 -3.79 -13.46
N LEU A 29 -4.38 -3.15 -13.09
CA LEU A 29 -5.52 -3.78 -12.40
C LEU A 29 -5.97 -5.10 -13.06
N GLY A 30 -6.09 -5.16 -14.39
CA GLY A 30 -6.52 -6.37 -15.08
C GLY A 30 -5.58 -7.55 -14.85
N GLU A 31 -4.27 -7.32 -14.91
CA GLU A 31 -3.27 -8.34 -14.65
C GLU A 31 -3.18 -8.70 -13.17
N GLN A 32 -3.29 -7.72 -12.30
CA GLN A 32 -3.34 -7.94 -10.85
C GLN A 32 -4.55 -8.79 -10.45
N LEU A 33 -5.73 -8.54 -11.02
CA LEU A 33 -6.92 -9.37 -10.80
C LEU A 33 -6.71 -10.80 -11.33
N ARG A 34 -6.04 -10.96 -12.46
CA ARG A 34 -5.71 -12.30 -13.03
C ARG A 34 -4.78 -13.07 -12.09
N ILE A 35 -3.73 -12.45 -11.57
CA ILE A 35 -2.80 -13.06 -10.61
C ILE A 35 -3.52 -13.43 -9.32
N TRP A 36 -4.43 -12.57 -8.86
CA TRP A 36 -5.19 -12.77 -7.63
C TRP A 36 -6.32 -13.79 -7.76
N GLY A 37 -6.69 -14.20 -8.99
CA GLY A 37 -7.72 -15.20 -9.23
C GLY A 37 -9.14 -14.66 -9.35
N HIS A 38 -9.30 -13.36 -9.60
CA HIS A 38 -10.59 -12.69 -9.83
C HIS A 38 -11.65 -12.92 -8.75
N PRO A 39 -11.39 -12.70 -7.46
CA PRO A 39 -12.44 -12.81 -6.46
C PRO A 39 -13.55 -11.78 -6.74
N PRO A 40 -14.82 -12.06 -6.39
CA PRO A 40 -15.89 -11.07 -6.50
C PRO A 40 -15.57 -9.84 -5.66
N LEU A 41 -15.34 -8.70 -6.31
CA LEU A 41 -14.96 -7.46 -5.61
C LEU A 41 -16.14 -6.84 -4.89
N ARG A 42 -15.91 -6.39 -3.65
CA ARG A 42 -16.83 -5.66 -2.79
C ARG A 42 -16.40 -4.24 -2.52
N SER A 43 -15.10 -4.03 -2.37
CA SER A 43 -14.57 -2.70 -2.06
C SER A 43 -13.21 -2.45 -2.67
N VAL A 44 -12.91 -1.17 -2.81
CA VAL A 44 -11.60 -0.64 -3.14
C VAL A 44 -11.22 0.38 -2.07
N LEU A 45 -9.99 0.37 -1.63
CA LEU A 45 -9.45 1.29 -0.64
C LEU A 45 -8.29 2.04 -1.28
N LEU A 46 -8.20 3.34 -1.08
CA LEU A 46 -7.12 4.16 -1.67
C LEU A 46 -6.30 4.82 -0.56
N THR A 47 -4.99 4.68 -0.64
CA THR A 47 -4.07 5.32 0.30
C THR A 47 -3.98 6.82 0.05
N HIS A 48 -3.82 7.23 -1.20
CA HIS A 48 -3.68 8.63 -1.64
C HIS A 48 -3.86 8.76 -3.16
N ALA A 49 -3.75 9.99 -3.68
CA ALA A 49 -4.13 10.33 -5.05
C ALA A 49 -2.99 10.32 -6.09
N HIS A 50 -1.79 9.89 -5.77
CA HIS A 50 -0.74 9.78 -6.79
C HIS A 50 -1.11 8.74 -7.85
N PHE A 51 -0.78 9.03 -9.12
CA PHE A 51 -1.24 8.22 -10.26
C PHE A 51 -0.91 6.74 -10.16
N GLY A 52 0.24 6.37 -9.60
CA GLY A 52 0.62 4.97 -9.41
C GLY A 52 -0.39 4.13 -8.61
N HIS A 53 -1.25 4.78 -7.83
CA HIS A 53 -2.21 4.17 -6.90
C HIS A 53 -3.66 4.23 -7.37
N VAL A 54 -3.99 5.13 -8.31
CA VAL A 54 -5.39 5.45 -8.67
C VAL A 54 -5.68 5.44 -10.16
N ASP A 55 -4.67 5.37 -11.02
CA ASP A 55 -4.84 5.50 -12.47
C ASP A 55 -5.61 4.32 -13.11
N GLY A 56 -5.81 3.24 -12.39
CA GLY A 56 -6.67 2.12 -12.77
C GLY A 56 -8.14 2.26 -12.39
N LEU A 57 -8.56 3.30 -11.65
CA LEU A 57 -9.97 3.46 -11.26
C LEU A 57 -10.93 3.43 -12.44
N GLY A 58 -10.55 4.01 -13.58
CA GLY A 58 -11.35 3.99 -14.80
C GLY A 58 -11.66 2.60 -15.33
N LEU A 59 -10.83 1.60 -15.01
CA LEU A 59 -11.02 0.22 -15.45
C LEU A 59 -12.23 -0.48 -14.80
N PHE A 60 -12.78 0.05 -13.71
CA PHE A 60 -14.04 -0.43 -13.15
C PHE A 60 -15.26 0.02 -13.94
N GLY A 61 -15.13 0.98 -14.83
CA GLY A 61 -16.20 1.56 -15.63
C GLY A 61 -16.91 0.57 -16.56
N ARG A 62 -18.01 1.07 -17.15
CA ARG A 62 -18.91 0.29 -18.02
C ARG A 62 -18.23 -0.26 -19.27
N GLU A 63 -17.20 0.43 -19.76
CA GLU A 63 -16.48 0.08 -20.99
C GLU A 63 -15.46 -1.04 -20.79
N THR A 64 -15.19 -1.42 -19.53
CA THR A 64 -14.18 -2.42 -19.16
C THR A 64 -14.77 -3.48 -18.23
N LEU A 65 -14.60 -3.37 -16.91
CA LEU A 65 -15.08 -4.36 -15.94
C LEU A 65 -16.59 -4.30 -15.70
N ASN A 66 -17.24 -3.20 -16.07
CA ASN A 66 -18.67 -2.95 -15.85
C ASN A 66 -19.08 -3.25 -14.40
N ALA A 67 -18.27 -2.81 -13.46
CA ALA A 67 -18.51 -3.01 -12.04
C ALA A 67 -19.70 -2.15 -11.57
N SER A 68 -20.36 -2.58 -10.51
CA SER A 68 -21.44 -1.83 -9.88
C SER A 68 -21.48 -2.07 -8.37
N GLY A 69 -21.81 -1.03 -7.62
CA GLY A 69 -22.01 -1.11 -6.17
C GLY A 69 -20.73 -1.39 -5.37
N LEU A 70 -19.56 -1.08 -5.91
CA LEU A 70 -18.30 -1.17 -5.16
C LEU A 70 -18.25 -0.06 -4.11
N ASN A 71 -17.90 -0.42 -2.88
CA ASN A 71 -17.62 0.57 -1.84
C ASN A 71 -16.19 1.08 -1.96
N LEU A 72 -16.03 2.40 -2.09
CA LEU A 72 -14.73 3.06 -2.22
C LEU A 72 -14.39 3.76 -0.89
N TYR A 73 -13.46 3.17 -0.13
CA TYR A 73 -12.97 3.73 1.13
C TYR A 73 -11.88 4.76 0.84
N VAL A 74 -12.13 6.00 1.17
CA VAL A 74 -11.25 7.14 0.84
C VAL A 74 -11.29 8.19 1.94
N SER A 75 -10.20 8.94 2.11
CA SER A 75 -10.19 10.12 2.98
C SER A 75 -11.10 11.22 2.43
N SER A 76 -11.44 12.20 3.24
CA SER A 76 -12.29 13.31 2.84
C SER A 76 -11.67 14.15 1.70
N SER A 77 -10.35 14.33 1.69
CA SER A 77 -9.67 15.04 0.61
C SER A 77 -9.69 14.24 -0.69
N MET A 78 -9.49 12.91 -0.61
CA MET A 78 -9.57 12.02 -1.77
C MET A 78 -11.01 11.93 -2.30
N GLN A 79 -12.01 11.86 -1.42
CA GLN A 79 -13.42 11.89 -1.81
C GLN A 79 -13.73 13.16 -2.61
N ASN A 80 -13.33 14.32 -2.10
CA ASN A 80 -13.53 15.59 -2.79
C ASN A 80 -12.83 15.62 -4.17
N LEU A 81 -11.64 15.03 -4.28
CA LEU A 81 -10.96 14.90 -5.58
C LEU A 81 -11.76 14.05 -6.56
N ILE A 82 -12.27 12.88 -6.12
CA ILE A 82 -13.08 11.98 -6.94
C ILE A 82 -14.35 12.66 -7.44
N GLU A 83 -15.08 13.32 -6.55
CA GLU A 83 -16.32 14.05 -6.87
C GLU A 83 -16.11 15.21 -7.84
N ARG A 84 -14.91 15.79 -7.88
CA ARG A 84 -14.56 16.93 -8.75
C ARG A 84 -13.81 16.52 -10.02
N THR A 85 -13.42 15.27 -10.15
CA THR A 85 -12.78 14.74 -11.35
C THR A 85 -13.87 14.18 -12.27
N PRO A 86 -14.15 14.80 -13.43
CA PRO A 86 -15.35 14.49 -14.24
C PRO A 86 -15.52 13.01 -14.56
N GLN A 87 -14.43 12.30 -14.87
CA GLN A 87 -14.48 10.87 -15.20
C GLN A 87 -14.91 10.03 -13.99
N TRP A 88 -14.38 10.33 -12.81
CA TRP A 88 -14.69 9.59 -11.58
C TRP A 88 -16.07 9.99 -11.02
N ALA A 89 -16.43 11.26 -11.10
CA ALA A 89 -17.78 11.73 -10.75
C ALA A 89 -18.86 11.01 -11.58
N LEU A 90 -18.62 10.83 -12.88
CA LEU A 90 -19.53 10.07 -13.74
C LEU A 90 -19.67 8.61 -13.26
N MET A 91 -18.62 7.99 -12.78
CA MET A 91 -18.68 6.62 -12.27
C MET A 91 -19.47 6.52 -10.95
N LEU A 92 -19.43 7.56 -10.10
CA LEU A 92 -20.31 7.67 -8.93
C LEU A 92 -21.78 7.78 -9.37
N ASP A 93 -22.09 8.67 -10.32
CA ASP A 93 -23.44 8.86 -10.85
C ASP A 93 -23.99 7.59 -11.53
N GLN A 94 -23.12 6.79 -12.12
CA GLN A 94 -23.45 5.51 -12.74
C GLN A 94 -23.60 4.36 -11.74
N GLY A 95 -23.32 4.58 -10.45
CA GLY A 95 -23.38 3.55 -9.42
C GLY A 95 -22.27 2.51 -9.50
N VAL A 96 -21.14 2.80 -10.17
CA VAL A 96 -19.95 1.96 -10.15
C VAL A 96 -19.38 1.93 -8.74
N PHE A 97 -19.26 3.12 -8.13
CA PHE A 97 -18.78 3.32 -6.76
C PHE A 97 -19.83 3.98 -5.88
N SER A 98 -19.76 3.68 -4.59
CA SER A 98 -20.25 4.52 -3.50
C SER A 98 -19.08 4.81 -2.55
N THR A 99 -18.93 6.04 -2.07
CA THR A 99 -17.83 6.40 -1.19
C THR A 99 -18.15 6.19 0.27
N THR A 100 -17.18 5.68 1.03
CA THR A 100 -17.15 5.68 2.49
C THR A 100 -15.96 6.50 2.94
N SER A 101 -16.22 7.60 3.66
CA SER A 101 -15.15 8.43 4.21
C SER A 101 -14.45 7.72 5.35
N ILE A 102 -13.11 7.70 5.31
CA ILE A 102 -12.26 7.14 6.34
C ILE A 102 -11.57 8.25 7.14
N SER A 103 -11.22 7.92 8.39
CA SER A 103 -10.44 8.77 9.27
C SER A 103 -9.42 7.93 10.03
N SER A 104 -8.23 8.49 10.26
CA SER A 104 -7.14 7.80 10.95
C SER A 104 -7.57 7.26 12.31
N GLY A 105 -7.24 6.00 12.59
CA GLY A 105 -7.56 5.31 13.84
C GLY A 105 -9.02 4.83 13.96
N VAL A 106 -9.84 5.01 12.94
CA VAL A 106 -11.23 4.53 12.92
C VAL A 106 -11.30 3.20 12.16
N SER A 107 -11.68 2.13 12.86
CA SER A 107 -11.81 0.80 12.26
C SER A 107 -13.09 0.69 11.42
N HIS A 108 -12.97 0.11 10.24
CA HIS A 108 -14.07 -0.20 9.33
C HIS A 108 -14.13 -1.71 9.11
N ALA A 109 -15.31 -2.32 9.29
CA ALA A 109 -15.53 -3.72 8.94
C ALA A 109 -15.60 -3.87 7.42
N LEU A 110 -14.79 -4.74 6.85
CA LEU A 110 -14.91 -5.21 5.47
C LEU A 110 -15.82 -6.44 5.40
N SER A 111 -15.78 -7.28 6.43
CA SER A 111 -16.63 -8.45 6.67
C SER A 111 -16.83 -8.66 8.17
N ASP A 112 -17.36 -9.81 8.58
CA ASP A 112 -17.52 -10.16 10.00
C ASP A 112 -16.17 -10.38 10.68
N GLU A 113 -15.18 -10.93 9.96
CA GLU A 113 -13.84 -11.28 10.50
C GLU A 113 -12.73 -10.32 10.09
N VAL A 114 -12.90 -9.55 9.00
CA VAL A 114 -11.86 -8.68 8.46
C VAL A 114 -12.21 -7.21 8.66
N HIS A 115 -11.28 -6.48 9.29
CA HIS A 115 -11.40 -5.05 9.53
C HIS A 115 -10.21 -4.31 8.94
N VAL A 116 -10.40 -3.05 8.60
CA VAL A 116 -9.33 -2.16 8.15
C VAL A 116 -9.32 -0.88 8.98
N GLU A 117 -8.13 -0.46 9.37
CA GLU A 117 -7.89 0.76 10.14
C GLU A 117 -6.95 1.67 9.34
N PRO A 118 -7.43 2.85 8.88
CA PRO A 118 -6.56 3.83 8.23
C PRO A 118 -5.63 4.47 9.25
N ILE A 119 -4.38 4.67 8.87
CA ILE A 119 -3.35 5.30 9.69
C ILE A 119 -2.78 6.48 8.90
N ALA A 120 -3.02 7.71 9.35
CA ALA A 120 -2.48 8.90 8.69
C ALA A 120 -0.95 8.88 8.75
N VAL A 121 -0.31 9.14 7.62
CA VAL A 121 1.14 9.25 7.52
C VAL A 121 1.53 10.49 6.72
N PRO A 122 2.60 11.21 7.09
CA PRO A 122 3.11 12.31 6.30
C PRO A 122 3.59 11.84 4.92
N HIS A 123 2.97 12.37 3.88
CA HIS A 123 3.38 12.21 2.51
C HIS A 123 2.89 13.43 1.71
N ARG A 124 3.53 13.75 0.59
CA ARG A 124 3.15 14.88 -0.26
C ARG A 124 1.64 14.92 -0.51
N ALA A 125 1.00 16.00 -0.11
CA ALA A 125 -0.46 16.13 -0.10
C ALA A 125 -0.97 17.12 -1.18
N GLU A 126 -0.39 17.08 -2.38
CA GLU A 126 -0.77 17.99 -3.47
C GLU A 126 -2.24 17.78 -3.92
N LEU A 127 -2.72 16.55 -3.89
CA LEU A 127 -4.07 16.18 -4.33
C LEU A 127 -4.92 15.59 -3.19
N SER A 128 -4.33 14.84 -2.30
CA SER A 128 -4.98 14.25 -1.12
C SER A 128 -3.99 14.02 -0.01
N ASP A 129 -4.48 13.86 1.21
CA ASP A 129 -3.71 13.29 2.32
C ASP A 129 -3.41 11.80 2.07
N MET A 130 -2.48 11.24 2.85
CA MET A 130 -2.05 9.85 2.77
C MET A 130 -2.46 9.06 4.01
N HIS A 131 -2.99 7.86 3.78
CA HIS A 131 -3.24 6.87 4.84
C HIS A 131 -2.62 5.53 4.47
N ALA A 132 -1.80 4.98 5.36
CA ALA A 132 -1.52 3.56 5.38
C ALA A 132 -2.77 2.80 5.88
N PHE A 133 -2.82 1.49 5.68
CA PHE A 133 -3.90 0.65 6.20
C PHE A 133 -3.36 -0.48 7.05
N VAL A 134 -3.94 -0.67 8.23
CA VAL A 134 -3.78 -1.91 8.99
C VAL A 134 -4.98 -2.81 8.72
N VAL A 135 -4.73 -3.94 8.09
CA VAL A 135 -5.74 -4.99 7.86
C VAL A 135 -5.67 -5.97 9.02
N ARG A 136 -6.78 -6.18 9.69
CA ARG A 136 -6.90 -7.10 10.83
C ARG A 136 -7.82 -8.26 10.48
N GLY A 137 -7.29 -9.45 10.51
CA GLY A 137 -8.04 -10.69 10.43
C GLY A 137 -8.15 -11.37 11.78
N PRO A 138 -8.72 -12.58 11.84
CA PRO A 138 -8.94 -13.32 13.09
C PRO A 138 -7.64 -13.74 13.80
N ASN A 139 -6.56 -13.96 13.07
CA ASN A 139 -5.30 -14.49 13.62
C ASN A 139 -4.10 -13.56 13.45
N ARG A 140 -4.07 -12.77 12.38
CA ARG A 140 -2.92 -11.90 12.05
C ARG A 140 -3.39 -10.54 11.55
N SER A 141 -2.49 -9.58 11.65
CA SER A 141 -2.67 -8.21 11.17
C SER A 141 -1.52 -7.79 10.26
N VAL A 142 -1.85 -7.05 9.21
CA VAL A 142 -0.91 -6.61 8.17
C VAL A 142 -0.98 -5.10 8.02
N LEU A 143 0.15 -4.40 8.18
CA LEU A 143 0.30 -3.01 7.78
C LEU A 143 0.64 -2.93 6.29
N PHE A 144 -0.07 -2.09 5.56
CA PHE A 144 0.24 -1.71 4.18
C PHE A 144 0.63 -0.23 4.14
N LEU A 145 1.93 0.05 4.03
CA LEU A 145 2.53 1.38 3.98
C LEU A 145 3.38 1.50 2.70
N PRO A 146 2.77 1.74 1.53
CA PRO A 146 3.51 1.81 0.29
C PRO A 146 4.38 3.05 0.16
N ASP A 147 3.92 4.19 0.71
CA ASP A 147 4.58 5.49 0.59
C ASP A 147 4.59 6.25 1.91
N HIS A 148 5.67 6.95 2.20
CA HIS A 148 5.74 8.05 3.17
C HIS A 148 7.00 8.89 2.91
N ASP A 149 7.03 10.13 3.44
CA ASP A 149 8.13 11.04 3.14
C ASP A 149 9.43 10.66 3.85
N ARG A 150 9.37 10.51 5.18
CA ARG A 150 10.53 10.24 6.04
C ARG A 150 10.12 9.49 7.30
N TRP A 151 11.02 8.65 7.80
CA TRP A 151 10.79 8.01 9.09
C TRP A 151 10.66 9.01 10.25
N ASP A 152 11.48 10.06 10.28
CA ASP A 152 11.41 11.05 11.36
C ASP A 152 10.04 11.72 11.44
N ASP A 153 9.48 12.09 10.29
CA ASP A 153 8.17 12.74 10.22
C ASP A 153 7.05 11.76 10.63
N THR A 154 7.11 10.53 10.14
CA THR A 154 6.13 9.48 10.47
C THR A 154 6.19 9.13 11.97
N LEU A 155 7.37 8.90 12.52
CA LEU A 155 7.52 8.56 13.94
C LEU A 155 7.09 9.71 14.84
N ALA A 156 7.48 10.94 14.51
CA ALA A 156 7.06 12.15 15.26
C ALA A 156 5.54 12.34 15.21
N HIS A 157 4.90 12.10 14.04
CA HIS A 157 3.44 12.18 13.88
C HIS A 157 2.71 11.22 14.83
N HIS A 158 3.28 10.04 15.08
CA HIS A 158 2.71 9.03 15.95
C HIS A 158 3.23 9.07 17.39
N GLY A 159 4.08 10.02 17.72
CA GLY A 159 4.60 10.21 19.09
C GLY A 159 5.51 9.08 19.56
N VAL A 160 6.24 8.45 18.67
CA VAL A 160 7.20 7.37 18.94
C VAL A 160 8.59 7.73 18.42
N SER A 161 9.61 7.00 18.87
CA SER A 161 11.01 7.30 18.53
C SER A 161 11.63 6.31 17.57
N THR A 162 11.07 5.10 17.43
CA THR A 162 11.62 4.04 16.60
C THR A 162 10.54 3.34 15.77
N ILE A 163 10.96 2.75 14.64
CA ILE A 163 10.08 1.95 13.79
C ILE A 163 9.45 0.81 14.59
N ARG A 164 10.23 0.14 15.45
CA ARG A 164 9.74 -0.96 16.29
C ARG A 164 8.67 -0.52 17.29
N GLU A 165 8.85 0.64 17.95
CA GLU A 165 7.82 1.21 18.83
C GLU A 165 6.53 1.46 18.07
N TRP A 166 6.62 2.04 16.87
CA TRP A 166 5.45 2.31 16.05
C TRP A 166 4.72 1.02 15.65
N LEU A 167 5.44 0.03 15.12
CA LEU A 167 4.85 -1.26 14.74
C LEU A 167 4.26 -2.01 15.95
N THR A 168 4.88 -1.91 17.13
CA THR A 168 4.35 -2.45 18.39
C THR A 168 3.06 -1.73 18.80
N GLN A 169 3.01 -0.39 18.69
CA GLN A 169 1.82 0.40 18.94
C GLN A 169 0.67 0.02 18.01
N LEU A 170 0.96 -0.23 16.73
CA LEU A 170 -0.01 -0.68 15.72
C LEU A 170 -0.42 -2.14 15.93
N LYS A 171 0.30 -2.94 16.70
CA LYS A 171 0.05 -4.38 16.96
C LYS A 171 -0.07 -5.15 15.65
N VAL A 172 0.93 -5.04 14.79
CA VAL A 172 0.96 -5.73 13.50
C VAL A 172 1.92 -6.90 13.52
N ASP A 173 1.54 -7.98 12.84
CA ASP A 173 2.34 -9.19 12.69
C ASP A 173 3.20 -9.15 11.42
N VAL A 174 2.72 -8.43 10.40
CA VAL A 174 3.39 -8.20 9.13
C VAL A 174 3.36 -6.73 8.82
N ALA A 175 4.47 -6.17 8.35
CA ALA A 175 4.56 -4.78 7.90
C ALA A 175 5.10 -4.74 6.46
N LEU A 176 4.22 -4.40 5.51
CA LEU A 176 4.57 -4.12 4.13
C LEU A 176 4.94 -2.65 4.05
N VAL A 177 6.22 -2.33 3.94
CA VAL A 177 6.74 -0.97 4.08
C VAL A 177 7.37 -0.46 2.79
N ASP A 178 7.40 0.86 2.67
CA ASP A 178 8.01 1.58 1.55
C ASP A 178 9.45 1.13 1.29
N GLY A 179 9.68 0.62 0.10
CA GLY A 179 10.98 0.16 -0.40
C GLY A 179 11.34 0.81 -1.73
N THR A 180 10.78 1.98 -2.04
CA THR A 180 10.87 2.61 -3.36
C THR A 180 12.31 2.73 -3.85
N PHE A 181 13.21 3.28 -3.03
CA PHE A 181 14.63 3.46 -3.37
C PHE A 181 15.53 2.76 -2.37
N TRP A 182 16.65 2.22 -2.86
CA TRP A 182 17.70 1.69 -1.98
C TRP A 182 18.43 2.80 -1.25
N SER A 183 18.85 3.85 -1.98
CA SER A 183 19.63 4.98 -1.45
C SER A 183 19.16 6.31 -2.04
N SER A 184 19.58 7.41 -1.41
CA SER A 184 19.29 8.77 -1.88
C SER A 184 19.92 9.11 -3.24
N ASP A 185 20.94 8.39 -3.67
CA ASP A 185 21.68 8.63 -4.90
C ASP A 185 21.15 7.81 -6.10
N GLU A 186 20.10 7.00 -5.89
CA GLU A 186 19.55 6.11 -6.93
C GLU A 186 18.93 6.88 -8.11
N LEU A 187 18.39 8.07 -7.85
CA LEU A 187 17.80 8.91 -8.90
C LEU A 187 18.86 9.79 -9.55
N SER A 188 19.40 9.35 -10.69
CA SER A 188 20.27 10.21 -11.50
C SER A 188 19.49 11.39 -12.10
N GLY A 189 19.83 12.62 -11.70
CA GLY A 189 19.29 13.85 -12.30
C GLY A 189 18.00 14.40 -11.70
N ARG A 190 17.48 13.82 -10.61
CA ARG A 190 16.40 14.37 -9.78
C ARG A 190 16.80 14.41 -8.32
N SER A 191 16.39 15.47 -7.62
CA SER A 191 16.56 15.51 -6.17
C SER A 191 15.55 14.58 -5.51
N GLN A 192 15.98 13.74 -4.59
CA GLN A 192 15.09 12.92 -3.78
C GLN A 192 14.12 13.79 -2.93
N LEU A 193 14.46 15.07 -2.73
CA LEU A 193 13.56 16.05 -2.11
C LEU A 193 12.28 16.30 -2.93
N GLU A 194 12.31 16.02 -4.25
CA GLU A 194 11.15 16.16 -5.13
C GLU A 194 10.25 14.90 -5.14
N VAL A 195 10.83 13.74 -4.77
CA VAL A 195 10.13 12.46 -4.68
C VAL A 195 10.55 11.78 -3.37
N PRO A 196 10.13 12.30 -2.22
CA PRO A 196 10.56 11.81 -0.93
C PRO A 196 10.01 10.42 -0.64
N HIS A 197 10.93 9.51 -0.35
CA HIS A 197 10.70 8.18 0.20
C HIS A 197 11.90 7.84 1.08
N PRO A 198 11.73 7.24 2.26
CA PRO A 198 12.88 6.86 3.06
C PRO A 198 13.65 5.75 2.33
N PRO A 199 14.97 5.90 2.14
CA PRO A 199 15.78 4.85 1.54
C PRO A 199 15.70 3.55 2.34
N VAL A 200 15.71 2.42 1.65
CA VAL A 200 15.76 1.10 2.33
C VAL A 200 17.02 1.01 3.21
N ALA A 201 18.16 1.52 2.74
CA ALA A 201 19.39 1.55 3.53
C ALA A 201 19.21 2.29 4.87
N GLU A 202 18.50 3.43 4.89
CA GLU A 202 18.16 4.15 6.14
C GLU A 202 17.23 3.32 7.02
N SER A 203 16.21 2.67 6.42
CA SER A 203 15.28 1.82 7.15
C SER A 203 16.00 0.66 7.83
N LEU A 204 16.98 0.04 7.14
CA LEU A 204 17.81 -1.03 7.68
C LEU A 204 18.74 -0.54 8.80
N GLU A 205 19.33 0.65 8.67
CA GLU A 205 20.15 1.25 9.73
C GLU A 205 19.34 1.49 11.00
N ARG A 206 18.10 2.03 10.87
CA ARG A 206 17.19 2.27 11.99
C ARG A 206 16.67 0.98 12.64
N LEU A 207 16.41 -0.05 11.84
CA LEU A 207 15.94 -1.34 12.31
C LEU A 207 17.07 -2.19 12.90
N GLY A 208 18.26 -2.21 12.27
CA GLY A 208 19.29 -3.21 12.54
C GLY A 208 18.83 -4.63 12.19
N PRO A 209 19.57 -5.66 12.58
CA PRO A 209 19.17 -7.05 12.38
C PRO A 209 17.84 -7.38 13.05
N ARG A 210 17.09 -8.29 12.44
CA ARG A 210 15.84 -8.83 13.00
C ARG A 210 16.07 -9.43 14.40
N ARG A 211 15.13 -9.16 15.29
CA ARG A 211 15.14 -9.64 16.69
C ARG A 211 13.94 -10.56 16.92
N ASP A 212 14.05 -11.39 17.93
CA ASP A 212 12.92 -12.19 18.38
C ASP A 212 11.75 -11.28 18.79
N GLY A 213 10.57 -11.60 18.27
CA GLY A 213 9.35 -10.80 18.50
C GLY A 213 9.13 -9.63 17.54
N ASP A 214 10.07 -9.35 16.61
CA ASP A 214 9.82 -8.40 15.53
C ASP A 214 8.73 -8.94 14.58
N PRO A 215 7.85 -8.09 14.03
CA PRO A 215 6.96 -8.48 12.95
C PRO A 215 7.75 -8.85 11.70
N ASP A 216 7.12 -9.53 10.76
CA ASP A 216 7.66 -9.76 9.43
C ASP A 216 7.69 -8.43 8.66
N ILE A 217 8.86 -7.81 8.52
CA ILE A 217 9.01 -6.57 7.74
C ILE A 217 9.40 -6.93 6.31
N ILE A 218 8.61 -6.44 5.36
CA ILE A 218 8.72 -6.75 3.93
C ILE A 218 8.72 -5.44 3.16
N PHE A 219 9.79 -5.19 2.42
CA PHE A 219 9.92 -4.00 1.58
C PHE A 219 9.18 -4.19 0.26
N ILE A 220 8.25 -3.28 -0.04
CA ILE A 220 7.39 -3.29 -1.22
C ILE A 220 7.54 -1.98 -2.02
N HIS A 221 6.78 -1.81 -3.10
CA HIS A 221 6.74 -0.56 -3.89
C HIS A 221 8.09 -0.18 -4.52
N LEU A 222 8.94 -1.14 -4.86
CA LEU A 222 10.26 -0.87 -5.40
C LEU A 222 10.19 -0.13 -6.75
N ASN A 223 11.00 0.92 -6.91
CA ASN A 223 11.22 1.54 -8.22
C ASN A 223 12.02 0.59 -9.12
N HIS A 224 11.82 0.67 -10.42
CA HIS A 224 12.51 -0.18 -11.41
C HIS A 224 14.04 -0.05 -11.38
N THR A 225 14.59 1.01 -10.79
CA THR A 225 16.04 1.22 -10.61
C THR A 225 16.57 0.54 -9.35
N ASN A 226 15.69 0.10 -8.43
CA ASN A 226 16.10 -0.40 -7.13
C ASN A 226 16.88 -1.72 -7.26
N PRO A 227 18.13 -1.80 -6.74
CA PRO A 227 18.96 -2.99 -6.84
C PRO A 227 18.37 -4.23 -6.14
N LEU A 228 17.36 -4.06 -5.27
CA LEU A 228 16.70 -5.17 -4.58
C LEU A 228 15.95 -6.12 -5.53
N TYR A 229 15.61 -5.69 -6.75
CA TYR A 229 15.08 -6.59 -7.78
C TYR A 229 16.07 -7.68 -8.22
N ASN A 230 17.36 -7.39 -8.12
CA ASN A 230 18.40 -8.36 -8.42
C ASN A 230 18.77 -9.14 -7.16
N THR A 231 18.30 -10.38 -7.04
CA THR A 231 18.56 -11.27 -5.90
C THR A 231 20.05 -11.56 -5.68
N SER A 232 20.89 -11.32 -6.70
CA SER A 232 22.35 -11.47 -6.61
C SER A 232 23.08 -10.16 -6.26
N SER A 233 22.35 -9.06 -6.04
CA SER A 233 22.97 -7.80 -5.65
C SER A 233 23.46 -7.86 -4.19
N GLU A 234 24.51 -7.11 -3.89
CA GLU A 234 25.02 -6.94 -2.53
C GLU A 234 23.93 -6.36 -1.60
N GLN A 235 23.12 -5.45 -2.13
CA GLN A 235 22.04 -4.80 -1.42
C GLN A 235 20.95 -5.80 -1.00
N HIS A 236 20.54 -6.67 -1.92
CA HIS A 236 19.56 -7.71 -1.63
C HIS A 236 20.10 -8.68 -0.57
N GLN A 237 21.36 -9.11 -0.72
CA GLN A 237 21.99 -10.00 0.25
C GLN A 237 22.11 -9.35 1.63
N THR A 238 22.50 -8.08 1.70
CA THR A 238 22.56 -7.32 2.96
C THR A 238 21.21 -7.32 3.68
N LEU A 239 20.12 -7.07 2.96
CA LEU A 239 18.76 -7.06 3.53
C LEU A 239 18.38 -8.44 4.08
N VAL A 240 18.64 -9.49 3.30
CA VAL A 240 18.33 -10.89 3.68
C VAL A 240 19.18 -11.34 4.87
N ASP A 241 20.48 -11.01 4.90
CA ASP A 241 21.39 -11.33 6.00
C ASP A 241 20.97 -10.67 7.32
N MET A 242 20.30 -9.52 7.24
CA MET A 242 19.69 -8.84 8.40
C MET A 242 18.36 -9.49 8.83
N GLY A 243 17.86 -10.48 8.09
CA GLY A 243 16.62 -11.22 8.40
C GLY A 243 15.34 -10.56 7.90
N TRP A 244 15.46 -9.60 6.98
CA TRP A 244 14.31 -8.90 6.38
C TRP A 244 13.99 -9.48 4.99
N VAL A 245 12.87 -9.05 4.40
CA VAL A 245 12.33 -9.65 3.17
C VAL A 245 12.05 -8.58 2.12
N VAL A 246 12.31 -8.91 0.87
CA VAL A 246 11.84 -8.15 -0.30
C VAL A 246 10.52 -8.75 -0.77
N GLY A 247 9.50 -7.90 -0.89
CA GLY A 247 8.18 -8.31 -1.35
C GLY A 247 8.21 -8.81 -2.79
N GLN A 248 7.45 -9.85 -3.04
CA GLN A 248 7.32 -10.46 -4.36
C GLN A 248 5.86 -10.45 -4.80
N GLN A 249 5.65 -10.22 -6.09
CA GLN A 249 4.33 -10.29 -6.70
C GLN A 249 3.71 -11.68 -6.49
N GLY A 250 2.46 -11.72 -6.05
CA GLY A 250 1.76 -12.96 -5.73
C GLY A 250 2.07 -13.55 -4.34
N MET A 251 2.88 -12.87 -3.51
CA MET A 251 3.07 -13.25 -2.10
C MET A 251 1.74 -13.21 -1.35
N THR A 252 1.48 -14.21 -0.50
CA THR A 252 0.23 -14.35 0.24
C THR A 252 0.46 -14.49 1.74
N PHE A 253 -0.50 -14.00 2.53
CA PHE A 253 -0.54 -14.11 3.99
C PHE A 253 -1.92 -14.63 4.42
N THR A 254 -1.95 -15.44 5.45
CA THR A 254 -3.21 -15.79 6.13
C THR A 254 -3.45 -14.78 7.26
N LEU A 255 -4.62 -14.17 7.26
CA LEU A 255 -5.08 -13.20 8.27
C LEU A 255 -5.67 -13.87 9.51
#